data_c32a2e74ad8b76599864cb6d065d2158
#
_entry.id   c32a2e74ad8b76599864cb6d065d2158
#
_cell.length_a   1.000
_cell.length_b   1.000
_cell.length_c   1.000
_cell.angle_alpha   90.00
_cell.angle_beta   90.00
_cell.angle_gamma   90.00
#
_symmetry.space_group_name_H-M   'P 1'
#
loop_
_entity.id
_entity.type
_entity.pdbx_description
1 polymer ?
#
loop_
_entity_poly.entity_id
_entity_poly.type
_entity_poly.pdbx_seq_one_letter_code
_entity_poly.pdbx_strand_id
1 'polypeptide(L)'
;MKKLYFLFSILVACSVVKAQYTSTTIVTGLNYPVAFAVAPDGRFFLTQKGGNAAGSCANGFIRVFSSTGTSLGTFYDLTDSVQCDFERGLLGIELDPDFATNHYVYAYYNHYYNGDERIRIVRFTEVSNVGTNPTIIFDLDVSESIAGNHVGGNLHFRPSQPDKIYFTIGDLAYQQTNPTLNYANKLTLPYGKIHRINKDGTIPTDNPYYDDGNPLAGNCDWIWSYGHRNPFDFCFSPVSDTMYSSENGYNTWDEANVIHKGAFYGWANCEGNYANSSTTTPCSAMGAINPIVDWGSPLPAVTGIVYYTGSVWSAIDNHLIVADNDYGRIYDCTLGNAPYYDVVTSKVQMGDLTTSGGLTTLRESSDGCIFAMKGGYTTNGQIYKVCPVGIGMSENGSVSGKLLVYPNPGSSVLNIETTMTDAADVTAELFDISGRTVYASEVIKGKQGKNKVVVDLVSNSIAKGIYFVMVKNASNKQVLATTKVAVE
;
A
#
# COMPACT_ATOMS: atom_id res chain seq x y z
N MET A 1 29.10 -0.63 -63.15
CA MET A 1 28.00 -1.29 -62.41
C MET A 1 28.19 -0.96 -60.96
N LYS A 2 27.41 0.01 -60.42
CA LYS A 2 27.42 0.35 -58.99
C LYS A 2 26.40 -0.49 -58.28
N LYS A 3 26.85 -1.33 -57.32
CA LYS A 3 25.98 -2.10 -56.46
C LYS A 3 25.42 -1.21 -55.34
N LEU A 4 24.12 -1.02 -55.33
CA LEU A 4 23.36 -0.33 -54.31
C LEU A 4 23.04 -1.32 -53.16
N TYR A 5 23.59 -1.13 -51.99
CA TYR A 5 23.26 -1.87 -50.77
C TYR A 5 22.11 -1.19 -50.08
N PHE A 6 20.94 -1.83 -50.05
CA PHE A 6 19.81 -1.40 -49.24
C PHE A 6 20.02 -1.90 -47.80
N LEU A 7 20.26 -0.96 -46.89
CA LEU A 7 20.30 -1.23 -45.46
C LEU A 7 18.85 -1.26 -44.96
N PHE A 8 18.35 -2.45 -44.63
CA PHE A 8 17.04 -2.60 -43.98
C PHE A 8 17.22 -2.36 -42.49
N SER A 9 16.87 -1.18 -41.97
CA SER A 9 16.80 -0.92 -40.55
C SER A 9 15.53 -1.55 -39.99
N ILE A 10 15.66 -2.66 -39.28
CA ILE A 10 14.58 -3.24 -38.50
C ILE A 10 14.38 -2.35 -37.28
N LEU A 11 13.34 -1.49 -37.30
CA LEU A 11 12.83 -0.85 -36.09
C LEU A 11 12.18 -1.93 -35.21
N VAL A 12 12.88 -2.39 -34.18
CA VAL A 12 12.25 -3.15 -33.11
C VAL A 12 11.42 -2.15 -32.30
N ALA A 13 10.13 -2.12 -32.56
CA ALA A 13 9.18 -1.45 -31.70
C ALA A 13 9.12 -2.23 -30.38
N CYS A 14 9.83 -1.77 -29.37
CA CYS A 14 9.68 -2.26 -28.00
C CYS A 14 8.27 -1.83 -27.55
N SER A 15 7.28 -2.69 -27.73
CA SER A 15 5.98 -2.52 -27.11
C SER A 15 6.17 -2.66 -25.61
N VAL A 16 6.09 -1.57 -24.86
CA VAL A 16 5.99 -1.59 -23.40
C VAL A 16 4.68 -2.32 -23.08
N VAL A 17 4.79 -3.57 -22.64
CA VAL A 17 3.64 -4.33 -22.16
C VAL A 17 3.28 -3.67 -20.81
N LYS A 18 2.24 -2.85 -20.80
CA LYS A 18 1.64 -2.36 -19.56
C LYS A 18 1.21 -3.57 -18.76
N ALA A 19 1.57 -3.62 -17.48
CA ALA A 19 1.08 -4.66 -16.58
C ALA A 19 -0.45 -4.59 -16.59
N GLN A 20 -1.10 -5.63 -17.13
CA GLN A 20 -2.55 -5.66 -17.17
C GLN A 20 -3.08 -6.06 -15.80
N TYR A 21 -3.98 -5.26 -15.25
CA TYR A 21 -4.69 -5.57 -14.02
C TYR A 21 -6.20 -5.42 -14.21
N THR A 22 -6.94 -6.09 -13.34
CA THR A 22 -8.37 -5.85 -13.14
C THR A 22 -8.60 -5.18 -11.81
N SER A 23 -9.59 -4.31 -11.71
CA SER A 23 -9.99 -3.69 -10.46
C SER A 23 -11.45 -4.01 -10.15
N THR A 24 -11.71 -4.30 -8.88
CA THR A 24 -13.07 -4.50 -8.35
C THR A 24 -13.27 -3.58 -7.16
N THR A 25 -14.39 -2.85 -7.14
CA THR A 25 -14.72 -2.02 -5.98
C THR A 25 -15.24 -2.90 -4.84
N ILE A 26 -14.61 -2.79 -3.68
CA ILE A 26 -14.98 -3.55 -2.47
C ILE A 26 -15.81 -2.70 -1.52
N VAL A 27 -15.41 -1.45 -1.26
CA VAL A 27 -16.13 -0.52 -0.37
C VAL A 27 -16.49 0.74 -1.15
N THR A 28 -17.68 1.28 -0.89
CA THR A 28 -18.17 2.52 -1.52
C THR A 28 -18.80 3.46 -0.50
N GLY A 29 -19.07 4.70 -0.91
CA GLY A 29 -19.83 5.67 -0.10
C GLY A 29 -19.07 6.20 1.11
N LEU A 30 -17.75 6.28 1.03
CA LEU A 30 -16.90 6.82 2.08
C LEU A 30 -16.78 8.35 1.96
N ASN A 31 -16.88 9.05 3.08
CA ASN A 31 -16.75 10.51 3.13
C ASN A 31 -15.32 10.87 3.54
N TYR A 32 -14.56 11.47 2.64
CA TYR A 32 -13.17 11.91 2.88
C TYR A 32 -12.29 10.83 3.53
N PRO A 33 -12.26 9.58 3.03
CA PRO A 33 -11.39 8.57 3.61
C PRO A 33 -9.94 8.88 3.29
N VAL A 34 -9.00 8.51 4.18
CA VAL A 34 -7.57 8.81 3.96
C VAL A 34 -6.73 7.54 4.01
N ALA A 35 -6.86 6.74 5.06
CA ALA A 35 -6.07 5.54 5.25
C ALA A 35 -6.92 4.36 5.70
N PHE A 36 -6.39 3.16 5.50
CA PHE A 36 -6.98 1.93 6.01
C PHE A 36 -5.90 0.92 6.39
N ALA A 37 -6.25 0.07 7.35
CA ALA A 37 -5.50 -1.13 7.72
C ALA A 37 -6.39 -2.36 7.54
N VAL A 38 -5.77 -3.50 7.23
CA VAL A 38 -6.47 -4.77 7.04
C VAL A 38 -6.13 -5.71 8.20
N ALA A 39 -7.15 -6.14 8.93
CA ALA A 39 -6.97 -7.06 10.03
C ALA A 39 -6.67 -8.49 9.53
N PRO A 40 -6.05 -9.36 10.36
CA PRO A 40 -5.79 -10.75 10.01
C PRO A 40 -7.04 -11.55 9.62
N ASP A 41 -8.23 -11.15 10.07
CA ASP A 41 -9.52 -11.73 9.72
C ASP A 41 -10.14 -11.14 8.44
N GLY A 42 -9.43 -10.20 7.78
CA GLY A 42 -9.81 -9.55 6.55
C GLY A 42 -10.71 -8.31 6.71
N ARG A 43 -11.06 -7.91 7.93
CA ARG A 43 -11.80 -6.65 8.16
C ARG A 43 -10.94 -5.45 7.78
N PHE A 44 -11.60 -4.39 7.26
CA PHE A 44 -10.96 -3.10 7.02
C PHE A 44 -11.29 -2.16 8.17
N PHE A 45 -10.26 -1.57 8.76
CA PHE A 45 -10.36 -0.41 9.64
C PHE A 45 -9.91 0.81 8.84
N LEU A 46 -10.74 1.84 8.73
CA LEU A 46 -10.43 3.01 7.91
C LEU A 46 -10.79 4.32 8.58
N THR A 47 -10.04 5.35 8.24
CA THR A 47 -10.26 6.72 8.71
C THR A 47 -11.07 7.51 7.70
N GLN A 48 -11.99 8.35 8.21
CA GLN A 48 -12.65 9.41 7.49
C GLN A 48 -12.20 10.74 8.09
N LYS A 49 -11.61 11.60 7.28
CA LYS A 49 -10.88 12.82 7.70
C LYS A 49 -11.72 13.80 8.55
N GLY A 50 -13.03 13.78 8.36
CA GLY A 50 -13.96 14.66 9.07
C GLY A 50 -14.60 15.72 8.18
N GLY A 51 -14.02 16.04 7.04
CA GLY A 51 -14.53 17.07 6.14
C GLY A 51 -13.43 17.82 5.40
N ASN A 52 -13.72 19.03 4.95
CA ASN A 52 -12.77 19.88 4.21
C ASN A 52 -12.97 21.38 4.48
N ALA A 53 -13.62 21.75 5.58
CA ALA A 53 -13.84 23.16 5.93
C ALA A 53 -13.65 23.39 7.43
N ALA A 54 -12.90 24.44 7.76
CA ALA A 54 -12.65 24.83 9.14
C ALA A 54 -13.95 25.05 9.92
N GLY A 55 -14.02 24.51 11.13
CA GLY A 55 -15.16 24.68 12.03
C GLY A 55 -16.44 23.95 11.66
N SER A 56 -16.41 23.08 10.64
CA SER A 56 -17.57 22.27 10.25
C SER A 56 -17.19 20.81 9.98
N CYS A 57 -16.41 20.23 10.89
CA CYS A 57 -16.09 18.82 10.82
C CYS A 57 -17.34 17.99 11.11
N ALA A 58 -17.60 17.04 10.21
CA ALA A 58 -18.66 16.06 10.35
C ALA A 58 -18.11 14.72 9.84
N ASN A 59 -18.37 13.63 10.51
CA ASN A 59 -17.86 12.31 10.11
C ASN A 59 -16.33 12.09 10.32
N GLY A 60 -15.75 12.62 11.38
CA GLY A 60 -14.41 12.26 11.87
C GLY A 60 -14.43 10.85 12.46
N PHE A 61 -14.66 9.84 11.61
CA PHE A 61 -14.95 8.47 12.05
C PHE A 61 -13.82 7.52 11.73
N ILE A 62 -13.51 6.62 12.66
CA ILE A 62 -12.92 5.32 12.31
C ILE A 62 -14.07 4.37 12.00
N ARG A 63 -14.06 3.73 10.83
CA ARG A 63 -15.10 2.81 10.38
C ARG A 63 -14.54 1.40 10.24
N VAL A 64 -15.40 0.40 10.44
CA VAL A 64 -15.06 -1.00 10.20
C VAL A 64 -15.96 -1.58 9.11
N PHE A 65 -15.32 -2.34 8.21
CA PHE A 65 -16.01 -3.08 7.15
C PHE A 65 -15.52 -4.53 7.13
N SER A 66 -16.39 -5.44 6.70
CA SER A 66 -16.03 -6.83 6.46
C SER A 66 -15.06 -6.95 5.28
N SER A 67 -14.44 -8.12 5.10
CA SER A 67 -13.60 -8.44 3.93
C SER A 67 -14.33 -8.32 2.59
N THR A 68 -15.66 -8.35 2.60
CA THR A 68 -16.52 -8.20 1.41
C THR A 68 -17.08 -6.78 1.26
N GLY A 69 -16.65 -5.83 2.10
CA GLY A 69 -17.06 -4.43 2.04
C GLY A 69 -18.38 -4.09 2.71
N THR A 70 -18.98 -5.02 3.46
CA THR A 70 -20.18 -4.72 4.25
C THR A 70 -19.80 -3.88 5.48
N SER A 71 -20.47 -2.75 5.72
CA SER A 71 -20.25 -1.93 6.92
C SER A 71 -20.59 -2.69 8.19
N LEU A 72 -19.65 -2.71 9.13
CA LEU A 72 -19.82 -3.27 10.47
C LEU A 72 -20.07 -2.17 11.52
N GLY A 73 -20.03 -0.90 11.11
CA GLY A 73 -20.36 0.23 11.96
C GLY A 73 -19.24 1.25 12.11
N THR A 74 -19.43 2.17 13.05
CA THR A 74 -18.42 3.14 13.47
C THR A 74 -17.62 2.54 14.62
N PHE A 75 -16.29 2.43 14.41
CA PHE A 75 -15.39 1.96 15.44
C PHE A 75 -15.19 3.00 16.54
N TYR A 76 -14.95 4.26 16.14
CA TYR A 76 -14.82 5.37 17.06
C TYR A 76 -15.19 6.69 16.36
N ASP A 77 -15.78 7.61 17.14
CA ASP A 77 -16.19 8.94 16.67
C ASP A 77 -15.29 10.00 17.32
N LEU A 78 -14.52 10.69 16.49
CA LEU A 78 -13.63 11.80 16.86
C LEU A 78 -14.14 13.14 16.32
N THR A 79 -15.37 13.22 15.81
CA THR A 79 -15.92 14.41 15.12
C THR A 79 -15.78 15.68 15.95
N ASP A 80 -16.05 15.62 17.25
CA ASP A 80 -16.00 16.79 18.15
C ASP A 80 -14.58 17.20 18.55
N SER A 81 -13.56 16.42 18.16
CA SER A 81 -12.18 16.63 18.56
C SER A 81 -11.18 16.65 17.40
N VAL A 82 -11.66 16.53 16.16
CA VAL A 82 -10.82 16.56 14.96
C VAL A 82 -10.86 17.91 14.29
N GLN A 83 -9.71 18.39 13.81
CA GLN A 83 -9.65 19.50 12.87
C GLN A 83 -9.56 18.94 11.45
N CYS A 84 -10.43 19.38 10.54
CA CYS A 84 -10.64 18.69 9.26
C CYS A 84 -10.46 19.55 8.02
N ASP A 85 -9.99 20.79 8.16
CA ASP A 85 -9.74 21.69 7.03
C ASP A 85 -8.43 21.36 6.31
N PHE A 86 -8.36 21.71 5.04
CA PHE A 86 -7.22 21.43 4.18
C PHE A 86 -6.78 19.95 4.26
N GLU A 87 -5.52 19.67 4.60
CA GLU A 87 -5.01 18.31 4.77
C GLU A 87 -5.23 17.75 6.17
N ARG A 88 -5.57 18.60 7.15
CA ARG A 88 -5.81 18.18 8.54
C ARG A 88 -7.03 17.25 8.66
N GLY A 89 -7.02 16.40 9.65
CA GLY A 89 -8.12 15.48 9.91
C GLY A 89 -7.72 14.25 10.70
N LEU A 90 -8.63 13.26 10.68
CA LEU A 90 -8.34 11.91 11.09
C LEU A 90 -7.68 11.19 9.91
N LEU A 91 -6.37 10.94 9.97
CA LEU A 91 -5.54 10.60 8.83
C LEU A 91 -5.10 9.13 8.85
N GLY A 92 -4.04 8.80 9.57
CA GLY A 92 -3.46 7.47 9.59
C GLY A 92 -4.18 6.48 10.50
N ILE A 93 -4.09 5.22 10.15
CA ILE A 93 -4.55 4.11 10.98
C ILE A 93 -3.67 2.89 10.77
N GLU A 94 -3.32 2.21 11.86
CA GLU A 94 -2.56 0.97 11.82
C GLU A 94 -3.01 0.02 12.91
N LEU A 95 -2.88 -1.28 12.68
CA LEU A 95 -3.14 -2.31 13.67
C LEU A 95 -1.84 -2.73 14.34
N ASP A 96 -1.91 -3.03 15.64
CA ASP A 96 -0.76 -3.61 16.33
C ASP A 96 -0.31 -4.90 15.63
N PRO A 97 1.00 -5.16 15.47
CA PRO A 97 1.49 -6.44 14.93
C PRO A 97 0.92 -7.67 15.64
N ASP A 98 0.58 -7.54 16.93
CA ASP A 98 -0.06 -8.58 17.75
C ASP A 98 -1.59 -8.40 17.84
N PHE A 99 -2.24 -7.73 16.87
CA PHE A 99 -3.68 -7.39 16.91
C PHE A 99 -4.58 -8.59 17.18
N ALA A 100 -4.24 -9.77 16.66
CA ALA A 100 -4.99 -11.00 16.91
C ALA A 100 -5.08 -11.37 18.41
N THR A 101 -4.17 -10.83 19.24
CA THR A 101 -4.09 -11.12 20.69
C THR A 101 -4.48 -9.92 21.54
N ASN A 102 -3.98 -8.71 21.19
CA ASN A 102 -4.14 -7.53 22.04
C ASN A 102 -5.26 -6.60 21.56
N HIS A 103 -5.73 -6.76 20.30
CA HIS A 103 -6.80 -5.98 19.70
C HIS A 103 -6.51 -4.47 19.63
N TYR A 104 -5.25 -4.05 19.57
CA TYR A 104 -4.89 -2.63 19.55
C TYR A 104 -4.98 -2.04 18.15
N VAL A 105 -5.61 -0.86 18.07
CA VAL A 105 -5.74 -0.03 16.86
C VAL A 105 -5.17 1.35 17.17
N TYR A 106 -4.27 1.83 16.33
CA TYR A 106 -3.66 3.15 16.47
C TYR A 106 -4.18 4.08 15.38
N ALA A 107 -4.51 5.31 15.74
CA ALA A 107 -4.94 6.34 14.81
C ALA A 107 -4.18 7.64 15.02
N TYR A 108 -3.77 8.27 13.90
CA TYR A 108 -3.15 9.59 13.87
C TYR A 108 -4.19 10.63 13.45
N TYR A 109 -4.29 11.75 14.18
CA TYR A 109 -5.20 12.82 13.82
C TYR A 109 -4.73 14.20 14.29
N ASN A 110 -5.23 15.24 13.60
CA ASN A 110 -5.11 16.61 14.01
C ASN A 110 -6.26 16.91 14.98
N HIS A 111 -5.91 17.09 16.26
CA HIS A 111 -6.86 17.43 17.31
C HIS A 111 -7.13 18.92 17.36
N TYR A 112 -8.38 19.28 17.63
CA TYR A 112 -8.80 20.65 17.92
C TYR A 112 -9.89 20.66 18.98
N TYR A 113 -9.66 21.43 20.04
CA TYR A 113 -10.69 21.69 21.05
C TYR A 113 -10.42 23.03 21.74
N ASN A 114 -11.35 23.98 21.64
CA ASN A 114 -11.26 25.31 22.29
C ASN A 114 -9.97 26.08 22.02
N GLY A 115 -9.42 26.00 20.80
CA GLY A 115 -8.18 26.68 20.42
C GLY A 115 -6.91 25.88 20.70
N ASP A 116 -7.02 24.70 21.31
CA ASP A 116 -5.91 23.77 21.51
C ASP A 116 -5.75 22.89 20.24
N GLU A 117 -4.71 23.16 19.46
CA GLU A 117 -4.39 22.40 18.24
C GLU A 117 -3.22 21.45 18.50
N ARG A 118 -3.43 20.16 18.24
CA ARG A 118 -2.43 19.13 18.46
C ARG A 118 -2.35 18.12 17.35
N ILE A 119 -1.18 17.51 17.19
CA ILE A 119 -1.03 16.25 16.46
C ILE A 119 -1.03 15.14 17.50
N ARG A 120 -1.93 14.15 17.33
CA ARG A 120 -2.08 13.04 18.27
C ARG A 120 -2.01 11.68 17.58
N ILE A 121 -1.40 10.73 18.29
CA ILE A 121 -1.60 9.29 18.04
C ILE A 121 -2.33 8.75 19.25
N VAL A 122 -3.47 8.09 19.00
CA VAL A 122 -4.28 7.46 20.03
C VAL A 122 -4.37 5.96 19.77
N ARG A 123 -4.25 5.16 20.82
CA ARG A 123 -4.46 3.72 20.78
C ARG A 123 -5.82 3.38 21.38
N PHE A 124 -6.57 2.53 20.69
CA PHE A 124 -7.82 1.94 21.14
C PHE A 124 -7.66 0.43 21.34
N THR A 125 -8.53 -0.14 22.17
CA THR A 125 -8.75 -1.60 22.22
C THR A 125 -10.02 -1.92 21.46
N GLU A 126 -9.94 -2.79 20.45
CA GLU A 126 -11.09 -3.26 19.67
C GLU A 126 -11.89 -4.28 20.47
N VAL A 127 -13.19 -4.06 20.60
CA VAL A 127 -14.13 -5.00 21.18
C VAL A 127 -15.42 -5.02 20.32
N SER A 128 -15.66 -6.12 19.61
CA SER A 128 -16.86 -6.28 18.76
C SER A 128 -17.07 -5.14 17.75
N ASN A 129 -16.04 -4.73 17.06
CA ASN A 129 -15.98 -3.61 16.10
C ASN A 129 -16.13 -2.22 16.73
N VAL A 130 -15.99 -2.08 18.03
CA VAL A 130 -16.01 -0.80 18.75
C VAL A 130 -14.67 -0.54 19.41
N GLY A 131 -14.14 0.67 19.26
CA GLY A 131 -12.92 1.14 19.91
C GLY A 131 -13.24 1.54 21.37
N THR A 132 -12.52 0.96 22.30
CA THR A 132 -12.64 1.23 23.74
C THR A 132 -11.28 1.68 24.31
N ASN A 133 -11.28 2.22 25.51
CA ASN A 133 -10.07 2.59 26.27
C ASN A 133 -9.09 3.46 25.47
N PRO A 134 -9.52 4.63 24.90
CA PRO A 134 -8.62 5.49 24.17
C PRO A 134 -7.45 5.93 25.06
N THR A 135 -6.22 5.74 24.58
CA THR A 135 -5.00 6.10 25.27
C THR A 135 -4.15 6.95 24.32
N ILE A 136 -3.84 8.18 24.72
CA ILE A 136 -2.95 9.05 23.94
C ILE A 136 -1.52 8.51 24.07
N ILE A 137 -0.91 8.18 22.94
CA ILE A 137 0.45 7.64 22.82
C ILE A 137 1.43 8.73 22.41
N PHE A 138 0.98 9.71 21.63
CA PHE A 138 1.75 10.86 21.18
C PHE A 138 0.86 12.10 21.21
N ASP A 139 1.42 13.22 21.69
CA ASP A 139 0.70 14.50 21.84
C ASP A 139 1.67 15.67 21.61
N LEU A 140 1.53 16.37 20.48
CA LEU A 140 2.35 17.51 20.10
C LEU A 140 1.48 18.74 19.93
N ASP A 141 1.80 19.81 20.67
CA ASP A 141 1.19 21.12 20.51
C ASP A 141 1.66 21.78 19.21
N VAL A 142 0.70 22.19 18.38
CA VAL A 142 0.92 22.86 17.08
C VAL A 142 0.08 24.11 16.95
N SER A 143 -0.37 24.70 18.07
CA SER A 143 -1.27 25.86 18.11
C SER A 143 -0.74 27.10 17.40
N GLU A 144 0.58 27.18 17.19
CA GLU A 144 1.22 28.24 16.40
C GLU A 144 1.33 27.92 14.92
N SER A 145 0.85 26.74 14.48
CA SER A 145 0.85 26.35 13.08
C SER A 145 -0.19 27.12 12.29
N ILE A 146 0.25 27.83 11.27
CA ILE A 146 -0.61 28.74 10.49
C ILE A 146 -1.19 28.13 9.22
N ALA A 147 -0.69 26.98 8.77
CA ALA A 147 -1.16 26.35 7.53
C ALA A 147 -1.72 24.95 7.79
N GLY A 148 -2.84 24.64 7.18
CA GLY A 148 -3.49 23.34 7.29
C GLY A 148 -2.92 22.25 6.39
N ASN A 149 -1.79 22.49 5.72
CA ASN A 149 -1.18 21.61 4.74
C ASN A 149 0.11 20.98 5.28
N HIS A 150 0.57 19.93 4.62
CA HIS A 150 1.80 19.19 4.91
C HIS A 150 1.84 18.66 6.34
N VAL A 151 0.77 18.02 6.75
CA VAL A 151 0.65 17.48 8.10
C VAL A 151 1.20 16.05 8.22
N GLY A 152 1.63 15.43 7.11
CA GLY A 152 2.01 14.02 7.09
C GLY A 152 0.81 13.13 7.41
N GLY A 153 0.94 12.30 8.43
CA GLY A 153 -0.21 11.67 9.08
C GLY A 153 -0.29 10.17 8.97
N ASN A 154 0.64 9.50 8.30
CA ASN A 154 0.66 8.04 8.29
C ASN A 154 1.56 7.47 9.39
N LEU A 155 1.25 6.26 9.83
CA LEU A 155 2.00 5.54 10.86
C LEU A 155 2.04 4.04 10.54
N HIS A 156 3.20 3.41 10.81
CA HIS A 156 3.41 1.97 10.59
C HIS A 156 4.38 1.39 11.62
N PHE A 157 4.24 0.07 11.82
CA PHE A 157 5.22 -0.72 12.57
C PHE A 157 6.28 -1.28 11.61
N ARG A 158 7.54 -1.27 12.04
CA ARG A 158 8.62 -1.89 11.30
C ARG A 158 8.64 -3.40 11.58
N PRO A 159 8.70 -4.30 10.58
CA PRO A 159 8.67 -5.74 10.81
C PRO A 159 9.74 -6.24 11.78
N SER A 160 10.96 -5.72 11.69
CA SER A 160 12.05 -6.09 12.60
C SER A 160 11.97 -5.42 13.99
N GLN A 161 11.08 -4.45 14.18
CA GLN A 161 10.90 -3.68 15.42
C GLN A 161 9.40 -3.50 15.72
N PRO A 162 8.67 -4.58 16.02
CA PRO A 162 7.21 -4.54 16.17
C PRO A 162 6.74 -3.80 17.42
N ASP A 163 7.64 -3.37 18.28
CA ASP A 163 7.42 -2.52 19.45
C ASP A 163 7.62 -1.02 19.18
N LYS A 164 7.96 -0.64 17.95
CA LYS A 164 8.19 0.75 17.54
C LYS A 164 7.16 1.21 16.53
N ILE A 165 6.63 2.42 16.74
CA ILE A 165 5.78 3.14 15.79
C ILE A 165 6.66 4.16 15.07
N TYR A 166 6.65 4.11 13.74
CA TYR A 166 7.16 5.17 12.88
C TYR A 166 5.98 5.99 12.38
N PHE A 167 6.15 7.31 12.27
CA PHE A 167 5.09 8.19 11.77
C PHE A 167 5.68 9.45 11.15
N THR A 168 4.89 10.14 10.33
CA THR A 168 5.32 11.30 9.58
C THR A 168 4.67 12.59 10.07
N ILE A 169 5.44 13.67 10.13
CA ILE A 169 4.96 15.05 10.26
C ILE A 169 5.65 15.86 9.16
N GLY A 170 4.88 16.50 8.28
CA GLY A 170 5.40 17.38 7.26
C GLY A 170 5.90 18.71 7.82
N ASP A 171 6.31 19.63 6.94
CA ASP A 171 6.86 20.94 7.32
C ASP A 171 5.80 21.96 7.76
N LEU A 172 4.51 21.55 7.80
CA LEU A 172 3.33 22.37 8.09
C LEU A 172 3.22 23.60 7.18
N ALA A 173 3.76 23.52 5.96
CA ALA A 173 3.82 24.56 4.95
C ALA A 173 4.54 25.86 5.35
N TYR A 174 5.28 25.86 6.46
CA TYR A 174 6.02 27.04 6.91
C TYR A 174 7.04 27.57 5.89
N GLN A 175 7.58 26.68 5.06
CA GLN A 175 8.73 27.03 4.19
C GLN A 175 8.35 27.50 2.80
N GLN A 176 7.12 27.28 2.36
CA GLN A 176 6.63 27.77 1.07
C GLN A 176 6.66 29.31 1.00
N THR A 177 6.45 29.99 2.11
CA THR A 177 6.38 31.44 2.18
C THR A 177 7.67 32.09 2.64
N ASN A 178 8.55 31.35 3.33
CA ASN A 178 9.81 31.87 3.86
C ASN A 178 10.88 30.76 3.96
N PRO A 179 11.69 30.56 2.92
CA PRO A 179 12.74 29.53 2.94
C PRO A 179 13.82 29.75 4.00
N THR A 180 13.91 30.94 4.61
CA THR A 180 14.86 31.18 5.72
C THR A 180 14.43 30.51 7.03
N LEU A 181 13.16 30.15 7.17
CA LEU A 181 12.66 29.48 8.36
C LEU A 181 13.06 28.01 8.43
N ASN A 182 13.26 27.35 7.30
CA ASN A 182 13.71 25.96 7.08
C ASN A 182 13.59 25.04 8.33
N TYR A 183 12.35 24.82 8.79
CA TYR A 183 12.09 24.00 9.99
C TYR A 183 12.44 22.52 9.76
N ALA A 184 12.31 22.04 8.51
CA ALA A 184 12.65 20.69 8.18
C ALA A 184 14.12 20.34 8.42
N ASN A 185 15.03 21.33 8.38
CA ASN A 185 16.48 21.15 8.65
C ASN A 185 16.86 21.32 10.13
N LYS A 186 15.96 21.85 10.95
CA LYS A 186 16.27 22.07 12.38
C LYS A 186 16.00 20.79 13.18
N LEU A 187 17.03 20.24 13.79
CA LEU A 187 16.89 19.05 14.65
C LEU A 187 16.15 19.34 15.96
N THR A 188 16.03 20.61 16.34
CA THR A 188 15.28 21.04 17.53
C THR A 188 13.77 21.15 17.33
N LEU A 189 13.28 20.90 16.11
CA LEU A 189 11.85 21.02 15.75
C LEU A 189 11.30 19.71 15.16
N PRO A 190 10.04 19.38 15.44
CA PRO A 190 9.43 18.13 14.98
C PRO A 190 8.89 18.18 13.55
N TYR A 191 9.00 19.29 12.85
CA TYR A 191 8.38 19.51 11.53
C TYR A 191 9.28 19.09 10.36
N GLY A 192 8.72 18.48 9.32
CA GLY A 192 9.45 17.94 8.18
C GLY A 192 10.32 16.74 8.55
N LYS A 193 9.73 15.79 9.27
CA LYS A 193 10.43 14.65 9.86
C LYS A 193 9.66 13.35 9.68
N ILE A 194 10.40 12.25 9.67
CA ILE A 194 9.89 10.95 10.07
C ILE A 194 10.34 10.72 11.52
N HIS A 195 9.42 10.30 12.35
CA HIS A 195 9.60 10.09 13.78
C HIS A 195 9.55 8.62 14.17
N ARG A 196 10.14 8.27 15.32
CA ARG A 196 10.03 6.92 15.91
C ARG A 196 9.81 7.01 17.41
N ILE A 197 8.80 6.32 17.90
CA ILE A 197 8.48 6.14 19.32
C ILE A 197 8.26 4.66 19.66
N ASN A 198 8.32 4.33 20.93
CA ASN A 198 7.82 3.04 21.41
C ASN A 198 6.29 3.00 21.34
N LYS A 199 5.68 1.82 21.21
CA LYS A 199 4.22 1.67 21.12
C LYS A 199 3.46 2.04 22.41
N ASP A 200 4.18 2.31 23.49
CA ASP A 200 3.66 2.88 24.75
C ASP A 200 3.79 4.40 24.84
N GLY A 201 4.38 5.05 23.83
CA GLY A 201 4.60 6.49 23.75
C GLY A 201 5.96 6.96 24.30
N THR A 202 6.74 6.10 24.94
CA THR A 202 8.07 6.46 25.41
C THR A 202 9.07 6.63 24.25
N ILE A 203 10.18 7.32 24.50
CA ILE A 203 11.17 7.64 23.48
C ILE A 203 12.25 6.57 23.45
N PRO A 204 12.52 5.95 22.26
CA PRO A 204 13.65 5.05 22.13
C PRO A 204 14.99 5.78 22.29
N THR A 205 15.82 5.37 23.23
CA THR A 205 17.12 5.99 23.51
C THR A 205 18.16 5.78 22.39
N ASP A 206 17.87 4.89 21.46
CA ASP A 206 18.67 4.64 20.26
C ASP A 206 18.18 5.44 19.03
N ASN A 207 17.28 6.40 19.19
CA ASN A 207 16.97 7.37 18.13
C ASN A 207 18.22 8.18 17.77
N PRO A 208 18.42 8.51 16.47
CA PRO A 208 19.70 9.10 16.03
C PRO A 208 20.03 10.45 16.65
N TYR A 209 19.04 11.17 17.15
CA TYR A 209 19.19 12.52 17.72
C TYR A 209 18.72 12.60 19.17
N TYR A 210 18.56 11.44 19.83
CA TYR A 210 18.27 11.37 21.25
C TYR A 210 19.39 12.03 22.06
N ASP A 211 19.05 12.99 22.94
CA ASP A 211 20.03 13.67 23.77
C ASP A 211 19.68 13.67 25.27
N ASP A 212 18.46 13.96 25.70
CA ASP A 212 18.11 14.07 27.12
C ASP A 212 16.77 13.42 27.50
N GLY A 213 15.99 12.94 26.55
CA GLY A 213 14.66 12.38 26.78
C GLY A 213 13.54 13.42 26.85
N ASN A 214 13.83 14.70 26.63
CA ASN A 214 12.86 15.77 26.51
C ASN A 214 12.77 16.23 25.04
N PRO A 215 11.79 15.75 24.27
CA PRO A 215 11.78 15.89 22.83
C PRO A 215 11.62 17.31 22.29
N LEU A 216 11.39 18.30 23.18
CA LEU A 216 11.24 19.71 22.83
C LEU A 216 12.29 20.60 23.49
N ALA A 217 13.28 20.01 24.16
CA ALA A 217 14.46 20.69 24.69
C ALA A 217 15.72 20.07 24.07
N GLY A 218 16.64 20.87 23.54
CA GLY A 218 17.76 20.31 22.77
C GLY A 218 17.35 19.85 21.38
N ASN A 219 17.72 18.64 21.00
CA ASN A 219 17.21 18.02 19.79
C ASN A 219 15.79 17.48 20.01
N CYS A 220 15.05 17.30 18.92
CA CYS A 220 13.79 16.59 18.97
C CYS A 220 14.06 15.07 19.00
N ASP A 221 13.98 14.48 20.17
CA ASP A 221 14.36 13.08 20.46
C ASP A 221 13.57 12.03 19.69
N TRP A 222 12.43 12.40 19.10
CA TRP A 222 11.62 11.50 18.28
C TRP A 222 12.18 11.28 16.87
N ILE A 223 13.09 12.15 16.38
CA ILE A 223 13.52 12.17 14.97
C ILE A 223 14.18 10.84 14.58
N TRP A 224 13.69 10.25 13.47
CA TRP A 224 14.34 9.17 12.75
C TRP A 224 15.10 9.66 11.51
N SER A 225 14.48 10.55 10.71
CA SER A 225 15.10 11.26 9.58
C SER A 225 14.52 12.65 9.43
N TYR A 226 15.19 13.55 8.70
CA TYR A 226 14.81 14.95 8.63
C TYR A 226 15.05 15.56 7.24
N GLY A 227 14.54 16.78 7.04
CA GLY A 227 14.63 17.46 5.75
C GLY A 227 13.57 17.02 4.77
N HIS A 228 12.37 16.70 5.25
CA HIS A 228 11.20 16.32 4.48
C HIS A 228 10.23 17.50 4.32
N ARG A 229 9.51 17.55 3.19
CA ARG A 229 8.42 18.51 2.97
C ARG A 229 7.09 17.95 3.48
N ASN A 230 6.58 16.93 2.80
CA ASN A 230 5.33 16.26 3.17
C ASN A 230 5.44 14.76 2.86
N PRO A 231 6.13 14.00 3.70
CA PRO A 231 6.19 12.55 3.57
C PRO A 231 4.80 11.98 3.85
N PHE A 232 4.06 11.66 2.76
CA PHE A 232 2.65 11.34 2.84
C PHE A 232 2.39 9.93 3.38
N ASP A 233 3.05 8.93 2.79
CA ASP A 233 2.96 7.53 3.23
C ASP A 233 4.35 6.88 3.19
N PHE A 234 4.47 5.73 3.82
CA PHE A 234 5.70 4.94 3.79
C PHE A 234 5.39 3.47 4.00
N CYS A 235 6.32 2.62 3.62
CA CYS A 235 6.22 1.19 3.84
C CYS A 235 7.58 0.58 4.20
N PHE A 236 7.56 -0.65 4.67
CA PHE A 236 8.76 -1.45 4.92
C PHE A 236 8.79 -2.65 4.01
N SER A 237 9.99 -2.99 3.51
CA SER A 237 10.23 -4.26 2.87
C SER A 237 10.30 -5.37 3.91
N PRO A 238 9.48 -6.40 3.86
CA PRO A 238 9.63 -7.55 4.75
C PRO A 238 10.83 -8.43 4.38
N VAL A 239 11.45 -8.19 3.21
CA VAL A 239 12.61 -8.96 2.73
C VAL A 239 13.93 -8.33 3.18
N SER A 240 14.07 -7.00 3.02
CA SER A 240 15.32 -6.26 3.33
C SER A 240 15.23 -5.38 4.55
N ASP A 241 14.03 -5.25 5.15
CA ASP A 241 13.72 -4.31 6.24
C ASP A 241 13.97 -2.82 5.87
N THR A 242 14.10 -2.55 4.57
CA THR A 242 14.27 -1.19 4.02
C THR A 242 12.97 -0.41 4.16
N MET A 243 13.06 0.83 4.61
CA MET A 243 11.95 1.76 4.68
C MET A 243 11.91 2.63 3.42
N TYR A 244 10.75 2.75 2.80
CA TYR A 244 10.50 3.62 1.66
C TYR A 244 9.41 4.62 2.00
N SER A 245 9.53 5.87 1.55
CA SER A 245 8.49 6.89 1.69
C SER A 245 8.12 7.49 0.35
N SER A 246 6.87 7.92 0.20
CA SER A 246 6.39 8.82 -0.85
C SER A 246 6.34 10.23 -0.32
N GLU A 247 6.77 11.20 -1.11
CA GLU A 247 6.85 12.59 -0.68
C GLU A 247 6.40 13.56 -1.79
N ASN A 248 5.52 14.47 -1.41
CA ASN A 248 5.05 15.51 -2.32
C ASN A 248 6.02 16.68 -2.35
N GLY A 249 6.49 17.02 -3.53
CA GLY A 249 7.29 18.19 -3.78
C GLY A 249 6.50 19.49 -3.81
N TYR A 250 7.20 20.60 -4.03
CA TYR A 250 6.57 21.93 -4.07
C TYR A 250 6.01 22.26 -5.46
N ASN A 251 6.88 22.23 -6.47
CA ASN A 251 6.48 22.58 -7.83
C ASN A 251 7.32 21.93 -8.94
N THR A 252 8.33 21.14 -8.59
CA THR A 252 9.29 20.59 -9.54
C THR A 252 9.28 19.07 -9.56
N TRP A 253 9.35 18.42 -8.39
CA TRP A 253 9.49 16.98 -8.27
C TRP A 253 8.72 16.41 -7.07
N ASP A 254 7.85 15.44 -7.31
CA ASP A 254 7.47 14.47 -6.30
C ASP A 254 8.49 13.34 -6.28
N GLU A 255 8.63 12.62 -5.16
CA GLU A 255 9.69 11.65 -5.02
C GLU A 255 9.32 10.45 -4.16
N ALA A 256 10.07 9.35 -4.32
CA ALA A 256 10.10 8.29 -3.34
C ALA A 256 11.54 8.06 -2.88
N ASN A 257 11.70 7.87 -1.59
CA ASN A 257 12.97 7.81 -0.89
C ASN A 257 13.17 6.46 -0.20
N VAL A 258 14.42 5.97 -0.15
CA VAL A 258 14.87 5.02 0.87
C VAL A 258 15.21 5.79 2.13
N ILE A 259 14.60 5.45 3.26
CA ILE A 259 14.76 6.17 4.51
C ILE A 259 15.81 5.50 5.40
N HIS A 260 16.88 6.23 5.66
CA HIS A 260 17.98 5.81 6.54
C HIS A 260 17.92 6.52 7.89
N LYS A 261 18.36 5.82 8.93
CA LYS A 261 18.47 6.36 10.29
C LYS A 261 19.39 7.58 10.31
N GLY A 262 18.89 8.70 10.81
CA GLY A 262 19.64 9.94 10.96
C GLY A 262 19.93 10.70 9.66
N ALA A 263 19.39 10.28 8.53
CA ALA A 263 19.70 10.88 7.24
C ALA A 263 18.90 12.17 6.98
N PHE A 264 19.49 13.04 6.14
CA PHE A 264 18.96 14.30 5.67
C PHE A 264 18.47 14.19 4.24
N TYR A 265 17.24 14.70 3.95
CA TYR A 265 16.59 14.57 2.64
C TYR A 265 16.47 15.90 1.86
N GLY A 266 16.99 16.99 2.40
CA GLY A 266 17.31 18.21 1.65
C GLY A 266 16.26 19.31 1.64
N TRP A 267 14.98 19.05 1.89
CA TRP A 267 13.96 20.09 1.90
C TRP A 267 14.27 21.15 2.99
N ALA A 268 14.17 22.46 2.74
CA ALA A 268 13.62 23.15 1.57
C ALA A 268 14.68 23.62 0.57
N ASN A 269 15.90 23.12 0.63
CA ASN A 269 16.97 23.51 -0.27
C ASN A 269 17.05 22.63 -1.52
N CYS A 270 16.45 21.45 -1.45
CA CYS A 270 16.39 20.43 -2.50
C CYS A 270 14.97 19.99 -2.79
N GLU A 271 14.73 19.61 -4.02
CA GLU A 271 13.52 18.95 -4.51
C GLU A 271 13.95 17.98 -5.62
N GLY A 272 13.64 16.69 -5.50
CA GLY A 272 14.22 15.67 -6.37
C GLY A 272 15.73 15.56 -6.21
N ASN A 273 16.43 15.45 -7.33
CA ASN A 273 17.88 15.25 -7.36
C ASN A 273 18.71 16.54 -7.28
N TYR A 274 18.08 17.72 -7.36
CA TYR A 274 18.80 19.00 -7.51
C TYR A 274 18.37 20.04 -6.50
N ALA A 275 19.31 20.96 -6.21
CA ALA A 275 19.02 22.15 -5.42
C ALA A 275 17.93 23.01 -6.10
N ASN A 276 17.00 23.55 -5.32
CA ASN A 276 15.80 24.27 -5.80
C ASN A 276 16.06 25.42 -6.79
N SER A 277 17.24 25.98 -6.84
CA SER A 277 17.60 27.07 -7.77
C SER A 277 18.53 26.59 -8.89
N SER A 278 18.75 25.28 -9.04
CA SER A 278 19.76 24.71 -9.94
C SER A 278 19.22 23.48 -10.65
N THR A 279 19.66 23.30 -11.90
CA THR A 279 19.48 22.06 -12.66
C THR A 279 20.75 21.22 -12.71
N THR A 280 21.81 21.66 -12.05
CA THR A 280 23.15 21.06 -12.12
C THR A 280 23.80 20.83 -10.77
N THR A 281 23.38 21.53 -9.72
CA THR A 281 23.92 21.33 -8.36
C THR A 281 23.15 20.17 -7.69
N PRO A 282 23.75 18.99 -7.51
CA PRO A 282 23.05 17.86 -6.92
C PRO A 282 22.80 18.08 -5.43
N CYS A 283 21.70 17.55 -4.91
CA CYS A 283 21.34 17.59 -3.50
C CYS A 283 22.41 16.91 -2.62
N SER A 284 23.08 15.89 -3.14
CA SER A 284 24.21 15.22 -2.46
C SER A 284 25.38 16.15 -2.15
N ALA A 285 25.57 17.24 -2.91
CA ALA A 285 26.59 18.25 -2.61
C ALA A 285 26.29 19.04 -1.31
N MET A 286 25.05 18.99 -0.81
CA MET A 286 24.63 19.57 0.47
C MET A 286 24.48 18.52 1.57
N GLY A 287 24.92 17.28 1.33
CA GLY A 287 24.81 16.17 2.28
C GLY A 287 23.42 15.52 2.34
N ALA A 288 22.51 15.87 1.41
CA ALA A 288 21.20 15.25 1.33
C ALA A 288 21.27 13.91 0.60
N ILE A 289 20.41 12.97 1.00
CA ILE A 289 20.16 11.72 0.26
C ILE A 289 19.27 12.05 -0.94
N ASN A 290 19.65 11.59 -2.11
CA ASN A 290 18.82 11.71 -3.31
C ASN A 290 17.67 10.71 -3.27
N PRO A 291 16.51 11.05 -3.87
CA PRO A 291 15.43 10.09 -4.05
C PRO A 291 15.87 8.92 -4.95
N ILE A 292 15.22 7.76 -4.75
CA ILE A 292 15.44 6.58 -5.61
C ILE A 292 14.60 6.65 -6.89
N VAL A 293 13.55 7.47 -6.88
CA VAL A 293 12.71 7.77 -8.04
C VAL A 293 11.99 9.11 -7.82
N ASP A 294 11.82 9.86 -8.89
CA ASP A 294 11.12 11.15 -8.89
C ASP A 294 10.07 11.24 -10.02
N TRP A 295 9.14 12.16 -9.89
CA TRP A 295 8.11 12.50 -10.86
C TRP A 295 8.15 14.01 -11.11
N GLY A 296 8.48 14.40 -12.36
CA GLY A 296 8.51 15.80 -12.79
C GLY A 296 7.14 16.34 -13.15
N SER A 297 7.14 17.64 -13.51
CA SER A 297 5.92 18.36 -13.90
C SER A 297 5.25 17.75 -15.16
N PRO A 298 3.91 17.64 -15.18
CA PRO A 298 2.98 18.00 -14.10
C PRO A 298 3.07 17.01 -12.92
N LEU A 299 3.19 17.56 -11.71
CA LEU A 299 3.34 16.76 -10.50
C LEU A 299 2.11 15.87 -10.28
N PRO A 300 2.29 14.59 -9.95
CA PRO A 300 1.18 13.67 -9.73
C PRO A 300 0.61 13.69 -8.30
N ALA A 301 1.27 14.37 -7.35
CA ALA A 301 1.01 14.28 -5.92
C ALA A 301 1.06 12.82 -5.44
N VAL A 302 2.26 12.24 -5.38
CA VAL A 302 2.44 10.84 -4.95
C VAL A 302 2.02 10.63 -3.51
N THR A 303 1.28 9.54 -3.26
CA THR A 303 0.61 9.28 -1.98
C THR A 303 0.87 7.86 -1.49
N GLY A 304 -0.08 6.94 -1.65
CA GLY A 304 0.06 5.58 -1.18
C GLY A 304 1.27 4.85 -1.75
N ILE A 305 2.00 4.13 -0.92
CA ILE A 305 3.18 3.37 -1.30
C ILE A 305 3.17 2.01 -0.62
N VAL A 306 3.51 0.95 -1.35
CA VAL A 306 3.59 -0.40 -0.82
C VAL A 306 4.73 -1.18 -1.48
N TYR A 307 5.50 -1.91 -0.68
CA TYR A 307 6.44 -2.92 -1.17
C TYR A 307 5.66 -4.21 -1.39
N TYR A 308 5.62 -4.69 -2.63
CA TYR A 308 4.84 -5.85 -3.00
C TYR A 308 5.69 -7.13 -2.93
N THR A 309 5.15 -8.16 -2.25
CA THR A 309 5.80 -9.48 -2.07
C THR A 309 4.92 -10.64 -2.49
N GLY A 310 3.76 -10.36 -3.06
CA GLY A 310 2.78 -11.39 -3.40
C GLY A 310 3.21 -12.27 -4.56
N SER A 311 3.27 -13.57 -4.35
CA SER A 311 3.59 -14.56 -5.38
C SER A 311 2.58 -14.62 -6.54
N VAL A 312 1.42 -14.00 -6.36
CA VAL A 312 0.31 -14.03 -7.31
C VAL A 312 0.56 -13.11 -8.51
N TRP A 313 1.26 -12.00 -8.31
CA TRP A 313 1.62 -11.06 -9.37
C TRP A 313 3.15 -11.03 -9.57
N SER A 314 3.68 -12.12 -10.08
CA SER A 314 5.13 -12.33 -10.21
C SER A 314 5.86 -11.25 -11.04
N ALA A 315 5.14 -10.54 -11.90
CA ALA A 315 5.71 -9.45 -12.71
C ALA A 315 6.13 -8.22 -11.89
N ILE A 316 5.57 -8.06 -10.68
CA ILE A 316 5.88 -6.94 -9.77
C ILE A 316 6.35 -7.43 -8.40
N ASP A 317 6.78 -8.69 -8.29
CA ASP A 317 7.35 -9.23 -7.04
C ASP A 317 8.64 -8.50 -6.67
N ASN A 318 8.74 -8.09 -5.41
CA ASN A 318 9.81 -7.24 -4.88
C ASN A 318 9.90 -5.85 -5.54
N HIS A 319 8.78 -5.34 -6.05
CA HIS A 319 8.68 -3.98 -6.57
C HIS A 319 8.05 -3.02 -5.57
N LEU A 320 8.31 -1.75 -5.76
CA LEU A 320 7.65 -0.67 -5.04
C LEU A 320 6.47 -0.16 -5.89
N ILE A 321 5.28 -0.23 -5.35
CA ILE A 321 4.07 0.24 -6.04
C ILE A 321 3.66 1.57 -5.40
N VAL A 322 3.51 2.61 -6.24
CA VAL A 322 3.21 3.97 -5.82
C VAL A 322 1.93 4.46 -6.48
N ALA A 323 1.08 5.12 -5.72
CA ALA A 323 -0.13 5.75 -6.23
C ALA A 323 0.00 7.28 -6.23
N ASP A 324 -0.83 7.94 -7.04
CA ASP A 324 -0.95 9.39 -7.04
C ASP A 324 -2.36 9.89 -6.73
N ASN A 325 -2.44 11.12 -6.20
CA ASN A 325 -3.70 11.75 -5.84
C ASN A 325 -4.29 12.55 -7.01
N ASP A 326 -3.49 13.23 -7.83
CA ASP A 326 -4.01 14.16 -8.83
C ASP A 326 -4.64 13.45 -10.02
N TYR A 327 -4.06 12.34 -10.45
CA TYR A 327 -4.50 11.61 -11.65
C TYR A 327 -5.13 10.26 -11.37
N GLY A 328 -4.94 9.68 -10.18
CA GLY A 328 -5.44 8.36 -9.82
C GLY A 328 -4.71 7.21 -10.50
N ARG A 329 -3.40 7.38 -10.71
CA ARG A 329 -2.51 6.42 -11.37
C ARG A 329 -1.83 5.52 -10.36
N ILE A 330 -1.41 4.37 -10.86
CA ILE A 330 -0.53 3.44 -10.15
C ILE A 330 0.74 3.27 -10.96
N TYR A 331 1.89 3.37 -10.29
CA TYR A 331 3.21 3.20 -10.86
C TYR A 331 3.87 1.95 -10.28
N ASP A 332 4.49 1.16 -11.16
CA ASP A 332 5.39 0.06 -10.84
C ASP A 332 6.83 0.57 -10.91
N CYS A 333 7.52 0.54 -9.78
CA CYS A 333 8.91 0.90 -9.64
C CYS A 333 9.74 -0.35 -9.36
N THR A 334 10.37 -0.89 -10.40
CA THR A 334 11.22 -2.08 -10.30
C THR A 334 12.45 -1.78 -9.46
N LEU A 335 12.63 -2.47 -8.36
CA LEU A 335 13.79 -2.33 -7.49
C LEU A 335 14.94 -3.20 -7.95
N GLY A 336 16.15 -2.67 -7.86
CA GLY A 336 17.42 -3.35 -8.12
C GLY A 336 18.30 -3.41 -6.88
N ASN A 337 19.55 -3.85 -7.08
CA ASN A 337 20.58 -3.92 -6.04
C ASN A 337 20.21 -4.86 -4.86
N ALA A 338 19.70 -6.07 -5.19
CA ALA A 338 19.44 -7.09 -4.16
C ALA A 338 20.72 -7.42 -3.37
N PRO A 339 20.67 -7.65 -2.06
CA PRO A 339 19.46 -7.76 -1.22
C PRO A 339 18.98 -6.44 -0.62
N TYR A 340 19.56 -5.30 -0.95
CA TYR A 340 19.24 -3.99 -0.33
C TYR A 340 18.00 -3.35 -0.91
N TYR A 341 17.74 -3.54 -2.23
CA TYR A 341 16.58 -2.98 -2.93
C TYR A 341 16.46 -1.45 -2.78
N ASP A 342 17.60 -0.75 -2.88
CA ASP A 342 17.75 0.69 -2.62
C ASP A 342 17.89 1.53 -3.91
N VAL A 343 17.63 0.95 -5.07
CA VAL A 343 17.71 1.61 -6.38
C VAL A 343 16.47 1.24 -7.21
N VAL A 344 15.84 2.23 -7.84
CA VAL A 344 14.82 1.99 -8.87
C VAL A 344 15.50 1.90 -10.24
N THR A 345 15.31 0.77 -10.91
CA THR A 345 15.88 0.50 -12.25
C THR A 345 14.89 0.80 -13.36
N SER A 346 13.60 0.79 -13.07
CA SER A 346 12.52 1.11 -14.02
C SER A 346 11.32 1.69 -13.29
N LYS A 347 10.65 2.67 -13.89
CA LYS A 347 9.38 3.23 -13.44
C LYS A 347 8.37 3.18 -14.58
N VAL A 348 7.28 2.46 -14.40
CA VAL A 348 6.24 2.28 -15.41
C VAL A 348 4.88 2.64 -14.83
N GLN A 349 4.13 3.50 -15.52
CA GLN A 349 2.72 3.72 -15.20
C GLN A 349 1.92 2.47 -15.58
N MET A 350 1.35 1.77 -14.59
CA MET A 350 0.54 0.58 -14.81
C MET A 350 -0.81 0.92 -15.44
N GLY A 351 -1.42 2.05 -15.03
CA GLY A 351 -2.69 2.56 -15.55
C GLY A 351 -3.31 3.59 -14.63
N ASP A 352 -4.49 4.08 -15.05
CA ASP A 352 -5.33 4.99 -14.30
C ASP A 352 -6.41 4.14 -13.59
N LEU A 353 -6.31 4.01 -12.27
CA LEU A 353 -7.31 3.27 -11.49
C LEU A 353 -8.60 4.09 -11.33
N THR A 354 -8.46 5.41 -11.24
CA THR A 354 -9.59 6.34 -11.20
C THR A 354 -9.41 7.43 -12.26
N THR A 355 -10.51 7.94 -12.79
CA THR A 355 -10.51 9.02 -13.79
C THR A 355 -10.55 10.42 -13.17
N SER A 356 -10.66 10.52 -11.85
CA SER A 356 -10.83 11.78 -11.11
C SER A 356 -9.82 11.94 -9.98
N GLY A 357 -8.69 11.22 -10.03
CA GLY A 357 -7.68 11.26 -8.98
C GLY A 357 -8.16 10.68 -7.64
N GLY A 358 -7.48 11.06 -6.58
CA GLY A 358 -7.87 10.79 -5.20
C GLY A 358 -7.28 9.51 -4.60
N LEU A 359 -6.28 8.86 -5.18
CA LEU A 359 -5.65 7.73 -4.50
C LEU A 359 -4.85 8.23 -3.29
N THR A 360 -5.01 7.57 -2.14
CA THR A 360 -4.37 7.97 -0.87
C THR A 360 -3.57 6.85 -0.22
N THR A 361 -4.00 5.60 -0.34
CA THR A 361 -3.38 4.48 0.38
C THR A 361 -3.35 3.23 -0.48
N LEU A 362 -2.24 2.51 -0.44
CA LEU A 362 -2.08 1.17 -1.00
C LEU A 362 -1.72 0.18 0.10
N ARG A 363 -2.29 -1.02 0.06
CA ARG A 363 -1.91 -2.13 0.96
C ARG A 363 -1.94 -3.44 0.19
N GLU A 364 -0.99 -4.32 0.46
CA GLU A 364 -1.01 -5.68 -0.08
C GLU A 364 -2.12 -6.48 0.59
N SER A 365 -2.84 -7.25 -0.21
CA SER A 365 -3.87 -8.16 0.25
C SER A 365 -3.27 -9.54 0.55
N SER A 366 -3.83 -10.24 1.53
CA SER A 366 -3.38 -11.61 1.89
C SER A 366 -3.49 -12.64 0.77
N ASP A 367 -4.25 -12.36 -0.30
CA ASP A 367 -4.36 -13.19 -1.49
C ASP A 367 -3.47 -12.70 -2.65
N GLY A 368 -2.54 -11.77 -2.37
CA GLY A 368 -1.57 -11.27 -3.33
C GLY A 368 -2.09 -10.24 -4.33
N CYS A 369 -3.29 -9.69 -4.13
CA CYS A 369 -3.74 -8.48 -4.82
C CYS A 369 -3.30 -7.22 -4.07
N ILE A 370 -3.62 -6.04 -4.58
CA ILE A 370 -3.37 -4.76 -3.93
C ILE A 370 -4.71 -4.10 -3.64
N PHE A 371 -4.93 -3.66 -2.41
CA PHE A 371 -6.02 -2.75 -2.09
C PHE A 371 -5.55 -1.31 -2.31
N ALA A 372 -6.39 -0.51 -2.97
CA ALA A 372 -6.15 0.92 -3.22
C ALA A 372 -7.36 1.74 -2.74
N MET A 373 -7.12 2.79 -1.96
CA MET A 373 -8.17 3.69 -1.50
C MET A 373 -8.23 4.94 -2.36
N LYS A 374 -9.43 5.26 -2.84
CA LYS A 374 -9.77 6.60 -3.34
C LYS A 374 -10.35 7.42 -2.20
N GLY A 375 -9.71 8.55 -1.90
CA GLY A 375 -10.08 9.35 -0.74
C GLY A 375 -9.58 10.79 -0.79
N GLY A 376 -9.12 11.30 0.34
CA GLY A 376 -8.64 12.67 0.50
C GLY A 376 -9.76 13.70 0.48
N TYR A 377 -9.99 14.35 -0.65
CA TYR A 377 -10.95 15.44 -0.79
C TYR A 377 -12.30 15.04 -1.39
N THR A 378 -12.63 13.77 -1.44
CA THR A 378 -13.89 13.27 -2.06
C THR A 378 -14.89 12.76 -1.02
N THR A 379 -16.17 13.07 -1.26
CA THR A 379 -17.31 12.49 -0.53
C THR A 379 -17.80 11.17 -1.12
N ASN A 380 -17.13 10.68 -2.18
CA ASN A 380 -17.43 9.41 -2.83
C ASN A 380 -16.19 8.52 -2.86
N GLY A 381 -15.62 8.32 -1.68
CA GLY A 381 -14.45 7.47 -1.50
C GLY A 381 -14.78 5.98 -1.67
N GLN A 382 -13.77 5.22 -2.06
CA GLN A 382 -13.90 3.80 -2.40
C GLN A 382 -12.63 3.04 -2.03
N ILE A 383 -12.75 1.74 -1.79
CA ILE A 383 -11.62 0.82 -1.78
C ILE A 383 -11.76 -0.11 -2.98
N TYR A 384 -10.71 -0.16 -3.79
CA TYR A 384 -10.56 -1.06 -4.91
C TYR A 384 -9.66 -2.22 -4.52
N LYS A 385 -9.94 -3.40 -5.05
CA LYS A 385 -9.04 -4.54 -5.10
C LYS A 385 -8.49 -4.66 -6.51
N VAL A 386 -7.18 -4.54 -6.65
CA VAL A 386 -6.44 -4.54 -7.91
C VAL A 386 -5.66 -5.84 -8.02
N CYS A 387 -5.98 -6.65 -9.02
CA CYS A 387 -5.37 -7.97 -9.22
C CYS A 387 -4.80 -8.08 -10.64
N PRO A 388 -3.76 -8.91 -10.87
CA PRO A 388 -3.22 -9.13 -12.20
C PRO A 388 -4.26 -9.76 -13.13
N VAL A 389 -4.24 -9.36 -14.42
CA VAL A 389 -5.05 -10.03 -15.44
C VAL A 389 -4.46 -11.40 -15.70
N GLY A 390 -5.30 -12.44 -15.63
CA GLY A 390 -4.91 -13.82 -15.91
C GLY A 390 -4.65 -14.68 -14.67
N ILE A 391 -4.66 -14.11 -13.47
CA ILE A 391 -4.63 -14.84 -12.20
C ILE A 391 -5.93 -14.64 -11.40
N GLY A 392 -6.69 -13.59 -11.69
CA GLY A 392 -8.07 -13.50 -11.27
C GLY A 392 -8.87 -14.52 -12.06
N MET A 393 -9.19 -15.64 -11.45
CA MET A 393 -10.23 -16.51 -12.00
C MET A 393 -11.50 -15.69 -11.97
N SER A 394 -11.89 -15.22 -13.16
CA SER A 394 -13.24 -14.75 -13.33
C SER A 394 -14.16 -15.93 -12.95
N GLU A 395 -14.75 -15.87 -11.77
CA GLU A 395 -15.94 -16.67 -11.45
C GLU A 395 -17.10 -16.14 -12.31
N ASN A 396 -16.89 -16.09 -13.63
CA ASN A 396 -17.92 -15.80 -14.59
C ASN A 396 -18.60 -17.11 -15.00
N GLY A 397 -19.55 -17.47 -14.18
CA GLY A 397 -20.79 -18.03 -14.64
C GLY A 397 -20.71 -19.37 -15.37
N SER A 398 -20.43 -20.45 -14.74
CA SER A 398 -20.93 -21.81 -14.96
C SER A 398 -20.57 -22.72 -13.78
N VAL A 399 -19.79 -22.24 -12.82
CA VAL A 399 -19.48 -22.98 -11.58
C VAL A 399 -19.98 -22.19 -10.39
N SER A 400 -20.99 -22.67 -9.73
CA SER A 400 -21.43 -22.19 -8.42
C SER A 400 -20.80 -23.08 -7.37
N GLY A 401 -19.74 -22.58 -6.72
CA GLY A 401 -19.13 -23.31 -5.63
C GLY A 401 -17.63 -23.52 -5.77
N LYS A 402 -17.01 -23.90 -4.66
CA LYS A 402 -15.58 -24.09 -4.52
C LYS A 402 -15.14 -25.36 -5.24
N LEU A 403 -14.08 -25.27 -6.07
CA LEU A 403 -13.38 -26.43 -6.58
C LEU A 403 -12.73 -27.16 -5.39
N LEU A 404 -13.09 -28.42 -5.17
CA LEU A 404 -12.54 -29.26 -4.11
C LEU A 404 -11.60 -30.29 -4.72
N VAL A 405 -10.39 -30.38 -4.19
CA VAL A 405 -9.42 -31.42 -4.54
C VAL A 405 -8.99 -32.15 -3.28
N TYR A 406 -9.22 -33.47 -3.29
CA TYR A 406 -8.91 -34.31 -2.13
C TYR A 406 -8.49 -35.72 -2.52
N PRO A 407 -7.67 -36.39 -1.66
CA PRO A 407 -6.98 -35.83 -0.51
C PRO A 407 -5.97 -34.74 -0.96
N ASN A 408 -5.66 -33.80 -0.06
CA ASN A 408 -4.61 -32.80 -0.26
C ASN A 408 -3.83 -32.68 1.06
N PRO A 409 -2.61 -33.20 1.15
CA PRO A 409 -1.81 -33.86 0.08
C PRO A 409 -2.41 -35.18 -0.46
N GLY A 410 -2.15 -35.45 -1.74
CA GLY A 410 -2.51 -36.69 -2.42
C GLY A 410 -1.31 -37.61 -2.62
N SER A 411 -1.47 -38.92 -2.38
CA SER A 411 -0.38 -39.90 -2.55
C SER A 411 -0.57 -40.90 -3.70
N SER A 412 -1.80 -41.18 -4.06
CA SER A 412 -2.09 -42.14 -5.15
C SER A 412 -3.15 -41.65 -6.12
N VAL A 413 -4.18 -41.00 -5.62
CA VAL A 413 -5.30 -40.47 -6.42
C VAL A 413 -5.66 -39.07 -5.92
N LEU A 414 -6.11 -38.21 -6.86
CA LEU A 414 -6.78 -36.95 -6.57
C LEU A 414 -8.21 -37.01 -7.07
N ASN A 415 -9.15 -36.63 -6.22
CA ASN A 415 -10.53 -36.40 -6.61
C ASN A 415 -10.73 -34.91 -6.81
N ILE A 416 -11.14 -34.50 -8.00
CA ILE A 416 -11.42 -33.12 -8.37
C ILE A 416 -12.94 -33.00 -8.47
N GLU A 417 -13.56 -32.30 -7.51
CA GLU A 417 -15.01 -32.05 -7.50
C GLU A 417 -15.31 -30.59 -7.80
N THR A 418 -16.25 -30.34 -8.70
CA THR A 418 -16.78 -29.01 -9.00
C THR A 418 -18.29 -29.02 -9.04
N THR A 419 -18.93 -27.93 -8.65
CA THR A 419 -20.38 -27.75 -8.75
C THR A 419 -20.66 -26.77 -9.87
N MET A 420 -21.45 -27.20 -10.88
CA MET A 420 -21.76 -26.39 -12.06
C MET A 420 -23.21 -25.91 -12.02
N THR A 421 -23.41 -24.64 -12.42
CA THR A 421 -24.77 -24.06 -12.58
C THR A 421 -25.49 -24.61 -13.78
N ASP A 422 -24.76 -24.87 -14.85
CA ASP A 422 -25.28 -25.34 -16.12
C ASP A 422 -24.50 -26.57 -16.61
N ALA A 423 -25.12 -27.40 -17.40
CA ALA A 423 -24.44 -28.53 -18.02
C ALA A 423 -23.46 -28.03 -19.10
N ALA A 424 -22.18 -28.37 -18.97
CA ALA A 424 -21.16 -28.05 -19.96
C ALA A 424 -20.06 -29.12 -19.96
N ASP A 425 -19.49 -29.42 -21.10
CA ASP A 425 -18.36 -30.34 -21.20
C ASP A 425 -17.10 -29.67 -20.65
N VAL A 426 -16.31 -30.37 -19.82
CA VAL A 426 -15.15 -29.82 -19.13
C VAL A 426 -13.91 -30.70 -19.30
N THR A 427 -12.74 -30.09 -19.15
CA THR A 427 -11.45 -30.77 -18.99
C THR A 427 -10.80 -30.35 -17.65
N ALA A 428 -10.10 -31.30 -17.02
CA ALA A 428 -9.29 -31.03 -15.84
C ALA A 428 -7.81 -31.21 -16.20
N GLU A 429 -6.99 -30.20 -15.83
CA GLU A 429 -5.55 -30.18 -16.10
C GLU A 429 -4.78 -29.97 -14.82
N LEU A 430 -3.59 -30.59 -14.68
CA LEU A 430 -2.62 -30.33 -13.63
C LEU A 430 -1.39 -29.66 -14.24
N PHE A 431 -0.94 -28.59 -13.59
CA PHE A 431 0.25 -27.84 -13.96
C PHE A 431 1.28 -27.91 -12.82
N ASP A 432 2.54 -28.07 -13.16
CA ASP A 432 3.64 -27.86 -12.19
C ASP A 432 3.88 -26.36 -11.92
N ILE A 433 4.75 -26.06 -10.97
CA ILE A 433 5.08 -24.68 -10.58
C ILE A 433 5.71 -23.85 -11.71
N SER A 434 6.19 -24.48 -12.80
CA SER A 434 6.69 -23.78 -13.99
C SER A 434 5.59 -23.48 -15.02
N GLY A 435 4.34 -23.86 -14.73
CA GLY A 435 3.21 -23.73 -15.66
C GLY A 435 3.14 -24.81 -16.74
N ARG A 436 3.97 -25.85 -16.69
CA ARG A 436 3.95 -26.98 -17.60
C ARG A 436 2.79 -27.92 -17.24
N THR A 437 1.96 -28.27 -18.21
CA THR A 437 0.92 -29.29 -18.04
C THR A 437 1.56 -30.67 -17.83
N VAL A 438 1.28 -31.28 -16.68
CA VAL A 438 1.74 -32.63 -16.32
C VAL A 438 0.63 -33.69 -16.48
N TYR A 439 -0.63 -33.26 -16.53
CA TYR A 439 -1.79 -34.09 -16.77
C TYR A 439 -2.90 -33.28 -17.40
N ALA A 440 -3.63 -33.92 -18.36
CA ALA A 440 -4.85 -33.38 -18.89
C ALA A 440 -5.87 -34.55 -19.04
N SER A 441 -7.08 -34.34 -18.53
CA SER A 441 -8.16 -35.31 -18.70
C SER A 441 -8.69 -35.32 -20.13
N GLU A 442 -9.35 -36.41 -20.50
CA GLU A 442 -10.29 -36.41 -21.64
C GLU A 442 -11.44 -35.41 -21.33
N VAL A 443 -12.21 -35.11 -22.41
CA VAL A 443 -13.41 -34.28 -22.25
C VAL A 443 -14.45 -35.05 -21.44
N ILE A 444 -14.89 -34.44 -20.36
CA ILE A 444 -15.86 -34.98 -19.41
C ILE A 444 -17.20 -34.32 -19.69
N LYS A 445 -18.22 -35.06 -19.94
CA LYS A 445 -19.60 -34.57 -20.07
C LYS A 445 -20.10 -34.13 -18.70
N GLY A 446 -20.03 -32.80 -18.46
CA GLY A 446 -20.46 -32.21 -17.20
C GLY A 446 -21.99 -32.00 -17.20
N LYS A 447 -22.58 -32.20 -16.03
CA LYS A 447 -24.00 -31.96 -15.75
C LYS A 447 -24.17 -30.83 -14.76
N GLN A 448 -25.33 -30.21 -14.70
CA GLN A 448 -25.71 -29.30 -13.64
C GLN A 448 -25.58 -29.99 -12.27
N GLY A 449 -25.01 -29.30 -11.29
CA GLY A 449 -24.70 -29.82 -9.96
C GLY A 449 -23.28 -30.37 -9.85
N LYS A 450 -23.07 -31.34 -8.97
CA LYS A 450 -21.72 -31.86 -8.67
C LYS A 450 -21.18 -32.73 -9.79
N ASN A 451 -19.98 -32.47 -10.21
CA ASN A 451 -19.18 -33.25 -11.15
C ASN A 451 -17.88 -33.66 -10.49
N LYS A 452 -17.37 -34.86 -10.84
CA LYS A 452 -16.16 -35.40 -10.25
C LYS A 452 -15.25 -35.99 -11.31
N VAL A 453 -13.97 -35.68 -11.20
CA VAL A 453 -12.86 -36.23 -11.98
C VAL A 453 -11.91 -36.92 -11.01
N VAL A 454 -11.43 -38.12 -11.40
CA VAL A 454 -10.42 -38.84 -10.61
C VAL A 454 -9.14 -38.90 -11.42
N VAL A 455 -8.04 -38.43 -10.79
CA VAL A 455 -6.70 -38.50 -11.39
C VAL A 455 -5.87 -39.52 -10.63
N ASP A 456 -5.45 -40.58 -11.32
CA ASP A 456 -4.48 -41.53 -10.75
C ASP A 456 -3.07 -40.97 -10.90
N LEU A 457 -2.46 -40.63 -9.79
CA LEU A 457 -1.14 -39.98 -9.73
C LEU A 457 -0.02 -40.96 -10.12
N VAL A 458 -0.19 -42.22 -9.76
CA VAL A 458 0.82 -43.28 -9.99
C VAL A 458 0.85 -43.66 -11.45
N SER A 459 -0.32 -43.97 -12.03
CA SER A 459 -0.43 -44.37 -13.46
C SER A 459 -0.04 -43.25 -14.42
N ASN A 460 -0.22 -41.99 -14.00
CA ASN A 460 0.19 -40.81 -14.78
C ASN A 460 1.60 -40.34 -14.48
N SER A 461 2.36 -41.03 -13.60
CA SER A 461 3.73 -40.72 -13.24
C SER A 461 3.89 -39.28 -12.71
N ILE A 462 2.92 -38.79 -11.94
CA ILE A 462 2.95 -37.47 -11.33
C ILE A 462 3.91 -37.50 -10.13
N ALA A 463 5.00 -36.76 -10.21
CA ALA A 463 6.02 -36.71 -9.18
C ALA A 463 5.51 -36.00 -7.90
N LYS A 464 6.20 -36.22 -6.78
CA LYS A 464 5.96 -35.43 -5.55
C LYS A 464 6.23 -33.98 -5.80
N GLY A 465 5.36 -33.09 -5.31
CA GLY A 465 5.48 -31.65 -5.52
C GLY A 465 4.18 -30.88 -5.35
N ILE A 466 4.26 -29.60 -5.65
CA ILE A 466 3.11 -28.70 -5.68
C ILE A 466 2.62 -28.56 -7.11
N TYR A 467 1.30 -28.66 -7.27
CA TYR A 467 0.63 -28.56 -8.54
C TYR A 467 -0.58 -27.63 -8.45
N PHE A 468 -0.99 -27.10 -9.62
CA PHE A 468 -2.24 -26.36 -9.79
C PHE A 468 -3.21 -27.21 -10.59
N VAL A 469 -4.40 -27.40 -10.07
CA VAL A 469 -5.52 -28.06 -10.78
C VAL A 469 -6.36 -26.98 -11.44
N MET A 470 -6.66 -27.13 -12.71
CA MET A 470 -7.48 -26.21 -13.49
C MET A 470 -8.61 -26.99 -14.17
N VAL A 471 -9.85 -26.53 -14.01
CA VAL A 471 -11.01 -27.06 -14.74
C VAL A 471 -11.41 -26.03 -15.80
N LYS A 472 -11.53 -26.47 -17.07
CA LYS A 472 -11.85 -25.61 -18.20
C LYS A 472 -13.14 -26.12 -18.91
N ASN A 473 -13.88 -25.19 -19.48
CA ASN A 473 -14.90 -25.53 -20.45
C ASN A 473 -14.24 -26.13 -21.71
N ALA A 474 -14.65 -27.31 -22.14
CA ALA A 474 -14.00 -28.03 -23.22
C ALA A 474 -14.18 -27.33 -24.59
N SER A 475 -15.30 -26.62 -24.79
CA SER A 475 -15.66 -26.00 -26.06
C SER A 475 -14.93 -24.69 -26.32
N ASN A 476 -14.95 -23.76 -25.31
CA ASN A 476 -14.39 -22.40 -25.45
C ASN A 476 -13.06 -22.19 -24.72
N LYS A 477 -12.55 -23.23 -24.05
CA LYS A 477 -11.31 -23.22 -23.25
C LYS A 477 -11.32 -22.24 -22.07
N GLN A 478 -12.47 -21.67 -21.72
CA GLN A 478 -12.62 -20.80 -20.57
C GLN A 478 -12.30 -21.57 -19.30
N VAL A 479 -11.46 -20.96 -18.43
CA VAL A 479 -11.16 -21.49 -17.10
C VAL A 479 -12.38 -21.31 -16.21
N LEU A 480 -12.86 -22.39 -15.63
CA LEU A 480 -14.03 -22.41 -14.76
C LEU A 480 -13.61 -22.36 -13.28
N ALA A 481 -12.53 -23.05 -12.93
CA ALA A 481 -12.02 -23.05 -11.56
C ALA A 481 -10.56 -23.53 -11.52
N THR A 482 -9.77 -23.05 -10.52
CA THR A 482 -8.45 -23.61 -10.19
C THR A 482 -8.27 -23.75 -8.69
N THR A 483 -7.33 -24.60 -8.28
CA THR A 483 -6.89 -24.72 -6.88
C THR A 483 -5.50 -25.33 -6.82
N LYS A 484 -4.81 -25.14 -5.70
CA LYS A 484 -3.49 -25.72 -5.41
C LYS A 484 -3.62 -27.05 -4.74
N VAL A 485 -2.76 -28.01 -5.09
CA VAL A 485 -2.69 -29.33 -4.46
C VAL A 485 -1.24 -29.75 -4.24
N ALA A 486 -0.99 -30.46 -3.16
CA ALA A 486 0.28 -31.13 -2.90
C ALA A 486 0.16 -32.61 -3.25
N VAL A 487 1.22 -33.19 -3.83
CA VAL A 487 1.37 -34.62 -4.12
C VAL A 487 2.58 -35.13 -3.31
N GLU A 488 2.37 -36.24 -2.53
CA GLU A 488 3.37 -36.89 -1.68
C GLU A 488 3.78 -38.27 -2.13
#